data_0e31f056236ace2daabb68f3eb7a429f
#
_entry.id   0e31f056236ace2daabb68f3eb7a429f
#
_cell.length_a   1.000
_cell.length_b   1.000
_cell.length_c   1.000
_cell.angle_alpha   90.00
_cell.angle_beta   90.00
_cell.angle_gamma   90.00
#
_symmetry.space_group_name_H-M   'P 1'
#
loop_
_entity.id
_entity.type
_entity.pdbx_description
1 polymer ?
#
loop_
_entity_poly.entity_id
_entity_poly.type
_entity_poly.pdbx_seq_one_letter_code
_entity_poly.pdbx_strand_id
1 'polypeptide(L)'
;MKTTHVLFVLLLVSLSVDDVGAGGLSDFNRYFKDRTFRLDYFHTGTKGEERISADKMYEEGSWPGSISALVDTMNLGEYFFEVIDAVSNKTIYSRGYSSLFNEWQTTDEALAGTYRTFQESVRFPCPLLKFQLKVLRRNKQMVFNEIYSSVIDPSAIEIHRGNRAANVRSFGVFSSGDSHAKVDLAILGDGYTKEELPKFRKDVAHFCDILFSTEPFKHRKNDFNVHAVEVESHASGINQPDKALWVENALGTTYSSFGSARYVLTDENRIVRDYAATVPYDFLFIIVNTNRYGGGGIFQLYSTCFTVGETPATAWQ
;
A
#
# COMPACT_ATOMS: atom_id res chain seq x y z
N MET A 1 -11.63 64.10 46.03
CA MET A 1 -11.64 62.68 45.71
C MET A 1 -12.08 62.54 44.26
N LYS A 2 -11.15 62.22 43.35
CA LYS A 2 -11.45 62.02 41.90
C LYS A 2 -11.44 60.50 41.67
N THR A 3 -12.59 59.94 41.33
CA THR A 3 -12.80 58.54 41.01
C THR A 3 -12.48 58.31 39.55
N THR A 4 -11.40 57.58 39.28
CA THR A 4 -10.99 57.22 37.90
C THR A 4 -11.65 55.90 37.55
N HIS A 5 -12.56 55.91 36.56
CA HIS A 5 -13.13 54.67 35.99
C HIS A 5 -12.18 54.10 34.94
N VAL A 6 -11.63 52.93 35.21
CA VAL A 6 -10.87 52.14 34.23
C VAL A 6 -11.86 51.27 33.44
N LEU A 7 -11.95 51.59 32.14
CA LEU A 7 -12.78 50.83 31.18
C LEU A 7 -11.96 49.62 30.72
N PHE A 8 -12.40 48.40 31.12
CA PHE A 8 -11.82 47.18 30.59
C PHE A 8 -12.51 46.81 29.25
N VAL A 9 -11.78 46.98 28.15
CA VAL A 9 -12.21 46.51 26.85
C VAL A 9 -11.84 45.02 26.73
N LEU A 10 -12.82 44.14 26.84
CA LEU A 10 -12.68 42.74 26.53
C LEU A 10 -12.61 42.57 25.01
N LEU A 11 -11.41 42.30 24.47
CA LEU A 11 -11.24 41.88 23.08
C LEU A 11 -11.62 40.40 22.98
N LEU A 12 -12.84 40.13 22.51
CA LEU A 12 -13.26 38.77 22.10
C LEU A 12 -12.53 38.43 20.79
N VAL A 13 -11.43 37.71 20.90
CA VAL A 13 -10.84 37.03 19.73
C VAL A 13 -11.69 35.78 19.48
N SER A 14 -12.56 35.84 18.50
CA SER A 14 -13.21 34.66 17.96
C SER A 14 -12.15 33.83 17.21
N LEU A 15 -11.62 32.82 17.89
CA LEU A 15 -10.92 31.71 17.25
C LEU A 15 -11.98 30.96 16.43
N SER A 16 -12.02 31.18 15.12
CA SER A 16 -12.65 30.26 14.21
C SER A 16 -11.85 28.96 14.28
N VAL A 17 -12.37 27.99 15.01
CA VAL A 17 -11.96 26.59 14.86
C VAL A 17 -12.46 26.23 13.46
N ASP A 18 -11.56 26.18 12.49
CA ASP A 18 -11.85 25.56 11.21
C ASP A 18 -12.24 24.13 11.51
N ASP A 19 -13.52 23.84 11.27
CA ASP A 19 -14.12 22.52 11.41
C ASP A 19 -13.37 21.60 10.42
N VAL A 20 -12.48 20.76 10.92
CA VAL A 20 -11.90 19.64 10.17
C VAL A 20 -13.01 18.60 10.03
N GLY A 21 -14.08 19.01 9.33
CA GLY A 21 -15.19 18.16 9.01
C GLY A 21 -14.73 17.00 8.14
N ALA A 22 -15.07 15.78 8.55
CA ALA A 22 -14.96 14.60 7.73
C ALA A 22 -15.54 14.91 6.34
N GLY A 23 -14.69 14.98 5.31
CA GLY A 23 -15.10 15.27 3.94
C GLY A 23 -16.15 14.25 3.51
N GLY A 24 -17.37 14.74 3.23
CA GLY A 24 -18.44 13.89 2.79
C GLY A 24 -18.31 13.50 1.31
N LEU A 25 -19.22 12.69 0.80
CA LEU A 25 -19.31 12.26 -0.61
C LEU A 25 -19.23 13.45 -1.60
N SER A 26 -19.68 14.64 -1.20
CA SER A 26 -19.59 15.87 -1.98
C SER A 26 -18.15 16.33 -2.20
N ASP A 27 -17.26 16.13 -1.23
CA ASP A 27 -15.84 16.50 -1.36
C ASP A 27 -15.08 15.50 -2.24
N PHE A 28 -15.37 14.21 -2.17
CA PHE A 28 -14.79 13.22 -3.07
C PHE A 28 -15.10 13.58 -4.53
N ASN A 29 -16.35 13.71 -4.89
CA ASN A 29 -16.78 13.99 -6.26
C ASN A 29 -16.32 15.38 -6.78
N ARG A 30 -15.96 16.29 -5.89
CA ARG A 30 -15.41 17.59 -6.25
C ARG A 30 -13.98 17.48 -6.79
N TYR A 31 -13.17 16.55 -6.25
CA TYR A 31 -11.75 16.46 -6.55
C TYR A 31 -11.36 15.21 -7.31
N PHE A 32 -12.15 14.14 -7.22
CA PHE A 32 -11.79 12.82 -7.74
C PHE A 32 -12.89 12.21 -8.60
N LYS A 33 -12.48 11.36 -9.51
CA LYS A 33 -13.34 10.36 -10.13
C LYS A 33 -13.14 9.01 -9.44
N ASP A 34 -14.16 8.15 -9.47
CA ASP A 34 -14.09 6.79 -8.92
C ASP A 34 -13.20 5.88 -9.77
N ARG A 35 -11.91 6.18 -9.75
CA ARG A 35 -10.81 5.43 -10.39
C ARG A 35 -9.59 5.54 -9.49
N THR A 36 -8.70 4.57 -9.59
CA THR A 36 -7.41 4.59 -8.88
C THR A 36 -6.33 5.21 -9.76
N PHE A 37 -5.60 6.16 -9.23
CA PHE A 37 -4.34 6.63 -9.80
C PHE A 37 -3.18 5.93 -9.11
N ARG A 38 -2.23 5.37 -9.88
CA ARG A 38 -0.99 4.77 -9.40
C ARG A 38 0.19 5.48 -10.04
N LEU A 39 1.13 5.95 -9.22
CA LEU A 39 2.46 6.35 -9.67
C LEU A 39 3.45 5.27 -9.22
N ASP A 40 4.12 4.64 -10.19
CA ASP A 40 5.32 3.84 -9.96
C ASP A 40 6.55 4.74 -10.00
N TYR A 41 7.50 4.48 -9.11
CA TYR A 41 8.75 5.25 -9.02
C TYR A 41 9.92 4.34 -8.64
N PHE A 42 11.11 4.81 -8.94
CA PHE A 42 12.35 4.22 -8.45
C PHE A 42 12.81 4.96 -7.20
N HIS A 43 13.11 4.19 -6.16
CA HIS A 43 13.69 4.64 -4.92
C HIS A 43 15.14 4.15 -4.86
N THR A 44 16.09 5.07 -4.98
CA THR A 44 17.52 4.76 -5.14
C THR A 44 18.34 5.44 -4.07
N GLY A 45 19.33 4.75 -3.53
CA GLY A 45 20.25 5.37 -2.58
C GLY A 45 21.08 4.39 -1.77
N THR A 46 21.58 4.90 -0.64
CA THR A 46 22.38 4.19 0.37
C THR A 46 21.76 4.39 1.76
N LYS A 47 22.52 4.05 2.82
CA LYS A 47 22.12 4.36 4.21
C LYS A 47 21.84 5.84 4.47
N GLY A 48 22.60 6.75 3.88
CA GLY A 48 22.58 8.19 4.18
C GLY A 48 21.99 9.08 3.09
N GLU A 49 21.70 8.51 1.93
CA GLU A 49 21.20 9.24 0.77
C GLU A 49 20.07 8.47 0.11
N GLU A 50 19.05 9.19 -0.32
CA GLU A 50 17.94 8.64 -1.07
C GLU A 50 17.43 9.60 -2.13
N ARG A 51 16.91 9.05 -3.22
CA ARG A 51 16.29 9.79 -4.32
C ARG A 51 15.11 9.02 -4.86
N ILE A 52 14.05 9.76 -5.18
CA ILE A 52 12.88 9.24 -5.88
C ILE A 52 12.87 9.79 -7.30
N SER A 53 12.64 8.88 -8.26
CA SER A 53 12.47 9.21 -9.67
C SER A 53 11.18 8.58 -10.18
N ALA A 54 10.24 9.38 -10.71
CA ALA A 54 9.03 8.86 -11.33
C ALA A 54 9.37 7.88 -12.46
N ASP A 55 8.61 6.79 -12.54
CA ASP A 55 8.72 5.80 -13.62
C ASP A 55 7.48 5.87 -14.52
N LYS A 56 6.36 5.31 -14.09
CA LYS A 56 5.13 5.23 -14.89
C LYS A 56 3.91 5.61 -14.07
N MET A 57 2.90 6.10 -14.78
CA MET A 57 1.61 6.47 -14.23
C MET A 57 0.51 5.60 -14.82
N TYR A 58 -0.43 5.21 -13.98
CA TYR A 58 -1.56 4.36 -14.36
C TYR A 58 -2.88 4.92 -13.84
N GLU A 59 -3.91 4.81 -14.65
CA GLU A 59 -5.29 4.88 -14.23
C GLU A 59 -5.86 3.45 -14.23
N GLU A 60 -6.08 2.93 -13.02
CA GLU A 60 -6.56 1.56 -12.79
C GLU A 60 -8.09 1.50 -12.66
N GLY A 61 -8.62 0.40 -12.15
CA GLY A 61 -10.03 0.17 -11.85
C GLY A 61 -10.63 1.19 -10.88
N SER A 62 -11.88 0.93 -10.42
CA SER A 62 -12.53 1.76 -9.42
C SER A 62 -11.68 1.91 -8.16
N TRP A 63 -11.80 3.05 -7.51
CA TRP A 63 -11.13 3.29 -6.23
C TRP A 63 -11.75 2.41 -5.12
N PRO A 64 -11.00 1.52 -4.47
CA PRO A 64 -11.58 0.65 -3.44
C PRO A 64 -11.69 1.33 -2.07
N GLY A 65 -10.86 2.33 -1.80
CA GLY A 65 -10.75 2.94 -0.49
C GLY A 65 -11.89 3.89 -0.12
N SER A 66 -11.83 4.40 1.09
CA SER A 66 -12.81 5.35 1.61
C SER A 66 -12.94 6.60 0.74
N ILE A 67 -14.18 7.07 0.53
CA ILE A 67 -14.51 8.33 -0.12
C ILE A 67 -14.77 9.46 0.88
N SER A 68 -14.70 9.20 2.17
CA SER A 68 -14.89 10.17 3.25
C SER A 68 -13.64 10.42 4.08
N ALA A 69 -12.77 9.42 4.30
CA ALA A 69 -11.52 9.54 5.05
C ALA A 69 -10.33 9.70 4.09
N LEU A 70 -10.28 10.84 3.39
CA LEU A 70 -9.31 11.09 2.32
C LEU A 70 -7.95 11.56 2.83
N VAL A 71 -7.92 12.33 3.93
CA VAL A 71 -6.69 12.85 4.52
C VAL A 71 -6.33 12.00 5.73
N ASP A 72 -5.11 11.48 5.75
CA ASP A 72 -4.59 10.63 6.83
C ASP A 72 -4.37 11.44 8.12
N THR A 73 -5.00 11.01 9.19
CA THR A 73 -4.84 11.56 10.54
C THR A 73 -4.10 10.64 11.48
N MET A 74 -3.77 9.41 11.05
CA MET A 74 -3.10 8.40 11.87
C MET A 74 -1.61 8.70 12.05
N ASN A 75 -1.01 9.40 11.10
CA ASN A 75 0.41 9.77 11.11
C ASN A 75 1.35 8.57 11.33
N LEU A 76 1.07 7.45 10.64
CA LEU A 76 1.85 6.22 10.69
C LEU A 76 2.81 6.12 9.50
N GLY A 77 3.76 5.19 9.58
CA GLY A 77 4.74 4.92 8.51
C GLY A 77 5.97 5.82 8.56
N GLU A 78 7.00 5.39 7.83
CA GLU A 78 8.27 6.10 7.67
C GLU A 78 8.19 7.17 6.59
N TYR A 79 7.34 6.94 5.60
CA TYR A 79 7.04 7.86 4.51
C TYR A 79 5.60 8.32 4.57
N PHE A 80 5.37 9.45 3.92
CA PHE A 80 4.05 10.04 3.77
C PHE A 80 3.94 10.64 2.38
N PHE A 81 2.77 10.53 1.76
CA PHE A 81 2.54 11.26 0.52
C PHE A 81 1.29 12.12 0.60
N GLU A 82 1.30 13.22 -0.12
CA GLU A 82 0.21 14.17 -0.22
C GLU A 82 -0.14 14.42 -1.69
N VAL A 83 -1.43 14.43 -1.98
CA VAL A 83 -2.00 14.89 -3.25
C VAL A 83 -2.63 16.25 -2.98
N ILE A 84 -2.13 17.26 -3.65
CA ILE A 84 -2.51 18.66 -3.44
C ILE A 84 -3.16 19.16 -4.74
N ASP A 85 -4.39 19.67 -4.64
CA ASP A 85 -5.06 20.28 -5.79
C ASP A 85 -4.31 21.54 -6.24
N ALA A 86 -3.87 21.58 -7.51
CA ALA A 86 -3.04 22.66 -8.01
C ALA A 86 -3.76 24.01 -8.10
N VAL A 87 -5.09 24.03 -8.08
CA VAL A 87 -5.90 25.26 -8.15
C VAL A 87 -6.10 25.88 -6.77
N SER A 88 -6.54 25.08 -5.80
CA SER A 88 -6.85 25.55 -4.44
C SER A 88 -5.68 25.47 -3.48
N ASN A 89 -4.59 24.77 -3.84
CA ASN A 89 -3.45 24.44 -2.98
C ASN A 89 -3.87 23.68 -1.70
N LYS A 90 -4.98 22.97 -1.74
CA LYS A 90 -5.50 22.15 -0.62
C LYS A 90 -4.98 20.73 -0.76
N THR A 91 -4.50 20.13 0.33
CA THR A 91 -4.29 18.68 0.40
C THR A 91 -5.63 17.97 0.31
N ILE A 92 -5.85 17.21 -0.76
CA ILE A 92 -7.11 16.52 -1.08
C ILE A 92 -7.04 15.03 -0.76
N TYR A 93 -5.82 14.46 -0.67
CA TYR A 93 -5.59 13.10 -0.22
C TYR A 93 -4.21 13.00 0.42
N SER A 94 -4.07 12.15 1.42
CA SER A 94 -2.76 11.81 1.99
C SER A 94 -2.77 10.43 2.64
N ARG A 95 -1.58 9.77 2.72
CA ARG A 95 -1.42 8.47 3.36
C ARG A 95 0.02 8.26 3.82
N GLY A 96 0.16 7.70 5.03
CA GLY A 96 1.45 7.20 5.52
C GLY A 96 1.72 5.78 5.02
N TYR A 97 3.00 5.43 4.78
CA TYR A 97 3.41 4.10 4.31
C TYR A 97 4.87 3.81 4.69
N SER A 98 5.29 2.58 4.51
CA SER A 98 6.69 2.14 4.59
C SER A 98 7.16 1.57 3.26
N SER A 99 8.46 1.43 3.07
CA SER A 99 9.06 1.05 1.80
C SER A 99 10.08 -0.08 1.93
N LEU A 100 10.29 -0.83 0.84
CA LEU A 100 11.36 -1.82 0.75
C LEU A 100 12.74 -1.17 0.88
N PHE A 101 12.91 0.01 0.29
CA PHE A 101 14.14 0.78 0.37
C PHE A 101 14.50 1.11 1.82
N ASN A 102 13.52 1.56 2.63
CA ASN A 102 13.76 1.86 4.04
C ASN A 102 14.14 0.61 4.84
N GLU A 103 13.48 -0.51 4.58
CA GLU A 103 13.81 -1.78 5.22
C GLU A 103 15.26 -2.21 4.88
N TRP A 104 15.64 -2.15 3.60
CA TRP A 104 17.00 -2.43 3.14
C TRP A 104 18.03 -1.47 3.75
N GLN A 105 17.71 -0.19 3.96
CA GLN A 105 18.63 0.79 4.58
C GLN A 105 19.09 0.38 5.99
N THR A 106 18.41 -0.57 6.63
CA THR A 106 18.80 -1.09 7.95
C THR A 106 19.90 -2.17 7.87
N THR A 107 20.24 -2.67 6.68
CA THR A 107 21.19 -3.77 6.46
C THR A 107 22.65 -3.33 6.50
N ASP A 108 23.55 -4.29 6.75
CA ASP A 108 24.99 -4.08 6.68
C ASP A 108 25.46 -3.66 5.28
N GLU A 109 24.78 -4.15 4.23
CA GLU A 109 25.06 -3.76 2.85
C GLU A 109 24.88 -2.25 2.64
N ALA A 110 23.76 -1.70 3.12
CA ALA A 110 23.49 -0.27 3.06
C ALA A 110 24.47 0.54 3.93
N LEU A 111 24.82 0.02 5.12
CA LEU A 111 25.81 0.62 6.01
C LEU A 111 27.19 0.69 5.37
N ALA A 112 27.57 -0.29 4.53
CA ALA A 112 28.80 -0.30 3.77
C ALA A 112 28.82 0.70 2.59
N GLY A 113 27.76 1.45 2.36
CA GLY A 113 27.65 2.46 1.32
C GLY A 113 27.27 1.90 -0.06
N THR A 114 26.78 0.67 -0.14
CA THR A 114 26.22 0.11 -1.39
C THR A 114 25.00 0.92 -1.82
N TYR A 115 24.88 1.16 -3.13
CA TYR A 115 23.68 1.73 -3.74
C TYR A 115 22.75 0.63 -4.22
N ARG A 116 21.48 0.74 -3.89
CA ARG A 116 20.42 -0.08 -4.49
C ARG A 116 19.24 0.76 -4.96
N THR A 117 18.47 0.18 -5.88
CA THR A 117 17.26 0.76 -6.42
C THR A 117 16.12 -0.23 -6.21
N PHE A 118 15.00 0.26 -5.68
CA PHE A 118 13.76 -0.48 -5.56
C PHE A 118 12.69 0.22 -6.38
N GLN A 119 11.82 -0.57 -7.02
CA GLN A 119 10.63 -0.04 -7.63
C GLN A 119 9.49 -0.08 -6.62
N GLU A 120 8.83 1.05 -6.44
CA GLU A 120 7.77 1.25 -5.47
C GLU A 120 6.58 1.98 -6.10
N SER A 121 5.46 2.08 -5.39
CA SER A 121 4.27 2.76 -5.89
C SER A 121 3.52 3.46 -4.77
N VAL A 122 2.88 4.59 -5.12
CA VAL A 122 1.79 5.17 -4.34
C VAL A 122 0.48 5.07 -5.13
N ARG A 123 -0.63 4.86 -4.41
CA ARG A 123 -1.98 4.73 -4.96
C ARG A 123 -2.94 5.65 -4.22
N PHE A 124 -3.83 6.30 -4.98
CA PHE A 124 -4.81 7.23 -4.45
C PHE A 124 -5.99 7.38 -5.43
N PRO A 125 -7.12 7.94 -5.03
CA PRO A 125 -8.22 8.18 -5.96
C PRO A 125 -7.79 9.16 -7.05
N CYS A 126 -8.23 8.92 -8.29
CA CYS A 126 -7.74 9.66 -9.45
C CYS A 126 -8.28 11.11 -9.46
N PRO A 127 -7.41 12.13 -9.35
CA PRO A 127 -7.84 13.53 -9.37
C PRO A 127 -8.50 13.93 -10.71
N LEU A 128 -9.46 14.84 -10.65
CA LEU A 128 -10.12 15.38 -11.84
C LEU A 128 -9.26 16.43 -12.57
N LEU A 129 -8.46 17.18 -11.83
CA LEU A 129 -7.65 18.28 -12.32
C LEU A 129 -6.18 18.08 -11.98
N LYS A 130 -5.32 18.96 -12.51
CA LYS A 130 -3.89 18.97 -12.18
C LYS A 130 -3.68 19.04 -10.68
N PHE A 131 -2.71 18.25 -10.22
CA PHE A 131 -2.37 18.14 -8.82
C PHE A 131 -0.86 18.08 -8.62
N GLN A 132 -0.40 18.46 -7.45
CA GLN A 132 0.96 18.22 -6.99
C GLN A 132 0.97 16.96 -6.14
N LEU A 133 1.86 16.03 -6.47
CA LEU A 133 2.18 14.88 -5.60
C LEU A 133 3.47 15.19 -4.87
N LYS A 134 3.45 15.07 -3.54
CA LYS A 134 4.62 15.14 -2.69
C LYS A 134 4.87 13.80 -2.02
N VAL A 135 6.14 13.42 -1.89
CA VAL A 135 6.58 12.33 -1.02
C VAL A 135 7.49 12.92 0.04
N LEU A 136 7.20 12.56 1.28
CA LEU A 136 7.91 13.05 2.45
C LEU A 136 8.49 11.88 3.23
N ARG A 137 9.63 12.09 3.87
CA ARG A 137 10.26 11.14 4.77
C ARG A 137 10.29 11.67 6.20
N ARG A 138 10.01 10.79 7.16
CA ARG A 138 10.10 11.08 8.59
C ARG A 138 11.57 11.09 9.04
N ASN A 139 11.97 12.16 9.71
CA ASN A 139 13.29 12.27 10.31
C ASN A 139 13.31 11.75 11.76
N LYS A 140 14.48 11.75 12.39
CA LYS A 140 14.66 11.30 13.79
C LYS A 140 13.89 12.14 14.82
N GLN A 141 13.50 13.36 14.47
CA GLN A 141 12.67 14.25 15.28
C GLN A 141 11.17 14.04 15.04
N MET A 142 10.81 12.99 14.30
CA MET A 142 9.43 12.64 13.91
C MET A 142 8.75 13.70 13.02
N VAL A 143 9.54 14.52 12.31
CA VAL A 143 9.06 15.53 11.36
C VAL A 143 9.21 15.01 9.94
N PHE A 144 8.20 15.20 9.12
CA PHE A 144 8.23 14.87 7.69
C PHE A 144 8.95 15.98 6.89
N ASN A 145 9.90 15.55 6.06
CA ASN A 145 10.61 16.42 5.11
C ASN A 145 10.34 15.96 3.69
N GLU A 146 10.08 16.90 2.79
CA GLU A 146 9.86 16.60 1.38
C GLU A 146 11.14 16.05 0.74
N ILE A 147 11.01 14.89 0.07
CA ILE A 147 12.10 14.24 -0.69
C ILE A 147 11.78 14.12 -2.18
N TYR A 148 10.52 14.32 -2.57
CA TYR A 148 10.08 14.34 -3.96
C TYR A 148 8.85 15.21 -4.12
N SER A 149 8.76 15.91 -5.25
CA SER A 149 7.58 16.66 -5.65
C SER A 149 7.45 16.73 -7.17
N SER A 150 6.22 16.56 -7.67
CA SER A 150 5.92 16.70 -9.09
C SER A 150 4.50 17.20 -9.30
N VAL A 151 4.29 18.04 -10.33
CA VAL A 151 2.95 18.43 -10.77
C VAL A 151 2.52 17.50 -11.91
N ILE A 152 1.37 16.89 -11.78
CA ILE A 152 0.84 15.89 -12.71
C ILE A 152 -0.49 16.36 -13.27
N ASP A 153 -0.65 16.18 -14.58
CA ASP A 153 -1.92 16.37 -15.28
C ASP A 153 -2.60 15.00 -15.46
N PRO A 154 -3.75 14.73 -14.82
CA PRO A 154 -4.41 13.43 -14.95
C PRO A 154 -4.95 13.15 -16.36
N SER A 155 -4.96 14.13 -17.25
CA SER A 155 -5.33 13.97 -18.66
C SER A 155 -4.14 13.64 -19.56
N ALA A 156 -2.90 13.65 -19.04
CA ALA A 156 -1.68 13.45 -19.81
C ALA A 156 -1.68 12.10 -20.58
N ILE A 157 -1.09 12.11 -21.75
CA ILE A 157 -1.06 10.98 -22.69
C ILE A 157 -0.18 9.82 -22.16
N GLU A 158 0.79 10.14 -21.31
CA GLU A 158 1.73 9.20 -20.72
C GLU A 158 1.09 8.29 -19.65
N ILE A 159 -0.13 8.61 -19.21
CA ILE A 159 -0.85 7.79 -18.24
C ILE A 159 -1.41 6.57 -18.94
N HIS A 160 -0.96 5.40 -18.50
CA HIS A 160 -1.47 4.12 -18.98
C HIS A 160 -2.90 3.88 -18.48
N ARG A 161 -3.83 3.65 -19.40
CA ARG A 161 -5.23 3.36 -19.09
C ARG A 161 -5.57 1.95 -19.52
N GLY A 162 -6.31 1.23 -18.68
CA GLY A 162 -6.71 -0.15 -18.93
C GLY A 162 -6.03 -1.17 -18.01
N ASN A 163 -6.58 -2.38 -17.98
CA ASN A 163 -6.05 -3.48 -17.16
C ASN A 163 -4.91 -4.21 -17.88
N ARG A 164 -3.74 -4.25 -17.27
CA ARG A 164 -2.54 -4.90 -17.81
C ARG A 164 -2.55 -6.42 -17.63
N ALA A 165 -3.26 -6.92 -16.62
CA ALA A 165 -3.42 -8.34 -16.32
C ALA A 165 -4.84 -8.84 -16.65
N ALA A 166 -5.43 -8.37 -17.76
CA ALA A 166 -6.84 -8.62 -18.12
C ALA A 166 -7.22 -10.11 -18.26
N ASN A 167 -6.25 -10.99 -18.51
CA ASN A 167 -6.48 -12.42 -18.69
C ASN A 167 -6.32 -13.24 -17.40
N VAL A 168 -6.03 -12.59 -16.28
CA VAL A 168 -5.85 -13.25 -14.98
C VAL A 168 -7.21 -13.57 -14.37
N ARG A 169 -7.34 -14.77 -13.83
CA ARG A 169 -8.56 -15.18 -13.13
C ARG A 169 -8.53 -14.65 -11.69
N SER A 170 -9.63 -14.09 -11.29
CA SER A 170 -9.88 -13.70 -9.89
C SER A 170 -11.25 -14.21 -9.45
N PHE A 171 -11.43 -14.34 -8.15
CA PHE A 171 -12.70 -14.73 -7.56
C PHE A 171 -12.90 -14.05 -6.20
N GLY A 172 -14.18 -13.73 -5.90
CA GLY A 172 -14.57 -13.28 -4.57
C GLY A 172 -14.57 -14.46 -3.60
N VAL A 173 -13.85 -14.32 -2.49
CA VAL A 173 -13.83 -15.31 -1.40
C VAL A 173 -14.94 -15.00 -0.40
N PHE A 174 -15.09 -13.69 -0.10
CA PHE A 174 -16.06 -13.19 0.85
C PHE A 174 -16.40 -11.74 0.52
N SER A 175 -17.67 -11.36 0.63
CA SER A 175 -18.12 -9.99 0.39
C SER A 175 -19.13 -9.55 1.45
N SER A 176 -18.89 -8.41 2.07
CA SER A 176 -19.75 -7.79 3.08
C SER A 176 -20.41 -6.49 2.62
N GLY A 177 -20.08 -6.01 1.43
CA GLY A 177 -20.70 -4.80 0.88
C GLY A 177 -19.78 -3.94 0.02
N ASP A 178 -20.12 -2.67 -0.09
CA ASP A 178 -19.47 -1.69 -0.94
C ASP A 178 -18.00 -1.46 -0.53
N SER A 179 -17.08 -1.53 -1.49
CA SER A 179 -15.65 -1.29 -1.31
C SER A 179 -15.33 0.04 -0.63
N HIS A 180 -16.08 1.10 -0.92
CA HIS A 180 -15.87 2.39 -0.26
C HIS A 180 -16.16 2.40 1.25
N ALA A 181 -16.89 1.40 1.74
CA ALA A 181 -17.30 1.25 3.14
C ALA A 181 -16.71 0.03 3.84
N LYS A 182 -15.96 -0.79 3.11
CA LYS A 182 -15.33 -2.02 3.60
C LYS A 182 -13.83 -1.96 3.38
N VAL A 183 -13.12 -2.87 4.02
CA VAL A 183 -11.69 -3.10 3.78
C VAL A 183 -11.56 -4.22 2.75
N ASP A 184 -11.01 -3.91 1.60
CA ASP A 184 -10.80 -4.88 0.54
C ASP A 184 -9.42 -5.53 0.66
N LEU A 185 -9.39 -6.85 0.87
CA LEU A 185 -8.16 -7.65 0.85
C LEU A 185 -8.02 -8.33 -0.50
N ALA A 186 -6.89 -8.12 -1.18
CA ALA A 186 -6.48 -8.94 -2.30
C ALA A 186 -5.46 -9.99 -1.84
N ILE A 187 -5.68 -11.24 -2.21
CA ILE A 187 -4.78 -12.36 -1.94
C ILE A 187 -4.25 -12.88 -3.26
N LEU A 188 -2.94 -12.74 -3.48
CA LEU A 188 -2.24 -13.28 -4.64
C LEU A 188 -1.54 -14.58 -4.27
N GLY A 189 -1.44 -15.52 -5.23
CA GLY A 189 -0.61 -16.72 -5.09
C GLY A 189 0.74 -16.52 -5.75
N ASP A 190 1.83 -16.99 -5.15
CA ASP A 190 3.12 -17.10 -5.83
C ASP A 190 3.71 -18.50 -5.69
N GLY A 191 4.36 -18.99 -6.76
CA GLY A 191 4.90 -20.34 -6.81
C GLY A 191 3.86 -21.45 -7.02
N TYR A 192 2.65 -21.13 -7.49
CA TYR A 192 1.64 -22.11 -7.88
C TYR A 192 1.64 -22.28 -9.40
N THR A 193 1.87 -23.50 -9.87
CA THR A 193 1.67 -23.81 -11.28
C THR A 193 0.17 -23.89 -11.60
N LYS A 194 -0.15 -23.98 -12.88
CA LYS A 194 -1.54 -24.12 -13.35
C LYS A 194 -2.26 -25.31 -12.69
N GLU A 195 -1.57 -26.43 -12.54
CA GLU A 195 -2.07 -27.64 -11.90
C GLU A 195 -2.29 -27.47 -10.39
N GLU A 196 -1.58 -26.51 -9.77
CA GLU A 196 -1.64 -26.22 -8.33
C GLU A 196 -2.64 -25.10 -7.98
N LEU A 197 -3.30 -24.47 -8.95
CA LEU A 197 -4.34 -23.48 -8.66
C LEU A 197 -5.48 -24.01 -7.78
N PRO A 198 -5.91 -25.29 -7.88
CA PRO A 198 -6.84 -25.85 -6.89
C PRO A 198 -6.29 -25.89 -5.45
N LYS A 199 -4.97 -26.07 -5.28
CA LYS A 199 -4.30 -25.94 -3.99
C LYS A 199 -4.34 -24.50 -3.50
N PHE A 200 -3.99 -23.53 -4.35
CA PHE A 200 -4.06 -22.09 -4.01
C PHE A 200 -5.43 -21.73 -3.44
N ARG A 201 -6.52 -22.16 -4.06
CA ARG A 201 -7.89 -21.90 -3.55
C ARG A 201 -8.12 -22.44 -2.15
N LYS A 202 -7.58 -23.63 -1.84
CA LYS A 202 -7.66 -24.22 -0.49
C LYS A 202 -6.81 -23.42 0.50
N ASP A 203 -5.61 -23.00 0.09
CA ASP A 203 -4.70 -22.21 0.92
C ASP A 203 -5.31 -20.82 1.24
N VAL A 204 -6.00 -20.19 0.27
CA VAL A 204 -6.76 -18.95 0.48
C VAL A 204 -7.90 -19.15 1.50
N ALA A 205 -8.67 -20.25 1.36
CA ALA A 205 -9.75 -20.53 2.31
C ALA A 205 -9.20 -20.73 3.72
N HIS A 206 -8.12 -21.50 3.85
CA HIS A 206 -7.45 -21.73 5.13
C HIS A 206 -6.89 -20.44 5.74
N PHE A 207 -6.26 -19.57 4.95
CA PHE A 207 -5.80 -18.26 5.38
C PHE A 207 -6.96 -17.42 5.93
N CYS A 208 -8.09 -17.38 5.23
CA CYS A 208 -9.27 -16.64 5.67
C CYS A 208 -9.87 -17.22 6.96
N ASP A 209 -9.89 -18.53 7.12
CA ASP A 209 -10.36 -19.17 8.35
C ASP A 209 -9.50 -18.79 9.55
N ILE A 210 -8.18 -18.76 9.39
CA ILE A 210 -7.24 -18.31 10.43
C ILE A 210 -7.47 -16.84 10.73
N LEU A 211 -7.48 -15.96 9.70
CA LEU A 211 -7.67 -14.52 9.84
C LEU A 211 -8.92 -14.22 10.66
N PHE A 212 -10.05 -14.75 10.23
CA PHE A 212 -11.34 -14.46 10.85
C PHE A 212 -11.68 -15.32 12.06
N SER A 213 -10.77 -16.17 12.53
CA SER A 213 -10.81 -16.81 13.86
C SER A 213 -9.98 -16.07 14.90
N THR A 214 -9.12 -15.12 14.49
CA THR A 214 -8.15 -14.40 15.33
C THR A 214 -8.64 -13.00 15.68
N GLU A 215 -8.48 -12.58 16.95
CA GLU A 215 -8.80 -11.21 17.35
C GLU A 215 -7.74 -10.21 16.82
N PRO A 216 -8.16 -9.01 16.42
CA PRO A 216 -9.51 -8.42 16.48
C PRO A 216 -10.40 -8.75 15.27
N PHE A 217 -9.90 -9.44 14.26
CA PHE A 217 -10.57 -9.67 12.96
C PHE A 217 -11.81 -10.54 13.08
N LYS A 218 -11.84 -11.47 14.06
CA LYS A 218 -12.98 -12.35 14.33
C LYS A 218 -14.29 -11.58 14.49
N HIS A 219 -14.29 -10.51 15.28
CA HIS A 219 -15.48 -9.69 15.51
C HIS A 219 -15.70 -8.63 14.43
N ARG A 220 -14.73 -8.44 13.54
CA ARG A 220 -14.75 -7.45 12.47
C ARG A 220 -14.89 -8.06 11.07
N LYS A 221 -15.17 -9.35 10.96
CA LYS A 221 -15.26 -10.05 9.67
C LYS A 221 -16.15 -9.32 8.66
N ASN A 222 -17.30 -8.80 9.11
CA ASN A 222 -18.24 -8.08 8.25
C ASN A 222 -17.76 -6.69 7.80
N ASP A 223 -16.59 -6.24 8.23
CA ASP A 223 -15.96 -5.00 7.74
C ASP A 223 -15.05 -5.26 6.53
N PHE A 224 -14.92 -6.51 6.08
CA PHE A 224 -14.01 -6.90 5.02
C PHE A 224 -14.74 -7.44 3.79
N ASN A 225 -14.15 -7.20 2.63
CA ASN A 225 -14.29 -8.00 1.42
C ASN A 225 -12.95 -8.72 1.17
N VAL A 226 -12.99 -9.91 0.60
CA VAL A 226 -11.77 -10.68 0.27
C VAL A 226 -11.86 -11.17 -1.16
N HIS A 227 -10.83 -10.86 -1.93
CA HIS A 227 -10.67 -11.27 -3.32
C HIS A 227 -9.39 -12.09 -3.46
N ALA A 228 -9.39 -13.10 -4.29
CA ALA A 228 -8.21 -13.88 -4.63
C ALA A 228 -7.89 -13.76 -6.12
N VAL A 229 -6.60 -13.68 -6.44
CA VAL A 229 -6.09 -13.56 -7.80
C VAL A 229 -5.20 -14.78 -8.09
N GLU A 230 -5.57 -15.56 -9.10
CA GLU A 230 -4.85 -16.77 -9.52
C GLU A 230 -3.65 -16.39 -10.39
N VAL A 231 -2.50 -16.21 -9.76
CA VAL A 231 -1.26 -15.93 -10.47
C VAL A 231 -0.56 -17.26 -10.78
N GLU A 232 -0.46 -17.59 -12.06
CA GLU A 232 0.18 -18.81 -12.53
C GLU A 232 1.70 -18.62 -12.60
N SER A 233 2.45 -19.43 -11.87
CA SER A 233 3.90 -19.50 -11.90
C SER A 233 4.38 -20.59 -12.85
N HIS A 234 5.53 -20.39 -13.47
CA HIS A 234 6.13 -21.36 -14.39
C HIS A 234 6.57 -22.64 -13.68
N ALA A 235 7.04 -22.50 -12.44
CA ALA A 235 7.48 -23.60 -11.60
C ALA A 235 6.86 -23.51 -10.18
N SER A 236 6.76 -24.67 -9.52
CA SER A 236 6.25 -24.79 -8.16
C SER A 236 7.28 -24.29 -7.14
N GLY A 237 6.80 -23.58 -6.11
CA GLY A 237 7.64 -23.07 -5.03
C GLY A 237 8.20 -21.67 -5.28
N ILE A 238 9.10 -21.22 -4.39
CA ILE A 238 9.71 -19.89 -4.43
C ILE A 238 11.21 -19.98 -4.20
N ASN A 239 11.94 -18.90 -4.49
CA ASN A 239 13.38 -18.82 -4.33
C ASN A 239 13.84 -19.04 -2.87
N GLN A 240 14.89 -19.86 -2.68
CA GLN A 240 15.54 -20.12 -1.41
C GLN A 240 17.06 -19.99 -1.58
N PRO A 241 17.60 -18.75 -1.58
CA PRO A 241 19.03 -18.50 -1.85
C PRO A 241 19.99 -19.22 -0.91
N ASP A 242 19.60 -19.38 0.36
CA ASP A 242 20.36 -20.11 1.38
C ASP A 242 20.51 -21.61 1.08
N LYS A 243 19.71 -22.15 0.16
CA LYS A 243 19.78 -23.52 -0.34
C LYS A 243 20.23 -23.60 -1.80
N ALA A 244 20.67 -22.50 -2.38
CA ALA A 244 20.97 -22.37 -3.81
C ALA A 244 19.82 -22.85 -4.73
N LEU A 245 18.56 -22.66 -4.29
CA LEU A 245 17.36 -23.00 -5.05
C LEU A 245 16.76 -21.74 -5.66
N TRP A 246 16.69 -21.75 -6.99
CA TRP A 246 16.11 -20.67 -7.79
C TRP A 246 14.95 -21.22 -8.60
N VAL A 247 13.80 -20.54 -8.55
CA VAL A 247 12.53 -20.98 -9.14
C VAL A 247 11.95 -19.84 -9.97
N GLU A 248 11.40 -20.16 -11.14
CA GLU A 248 10.63 -19.22 -11.96
C GLU A 248 9.21 -19.02 -11.39
N ASN A 249 9.12 -18.33 -10.28
CA ASN A 249 7.86 -17.93 -9.67
C ASN A 249 7.40 -16.56 -10.23
N ALA A 250 6.08 -16.37 -10.33
CA ALA A 250 5.49 -15.27 -11.08
C ALA A 250 5.66 -13.89 -10.43
N LEU A 251 5.70 -13.82 -9.12
CA LEU A 251 5.82 -12.57 -8.36
C LEU A 251 7.23 -12.34 -7.79
N GLY A 252 8.19 -13.22 -8.09
CA GLY A 252 9.58 -13.07 -7.67
C GLY A 252 9.81 -13.17 -6.16
N THR A 253 8.88 -13.76 -5.39
CA THR A 253 9.08 -13.88 -3.93
C THR A 253 10.29 -14.75 -3.61
N THR A 254 11.06 -14.32 -2.60
CA THR A 254 12.30 -14.98 -2.22
C THR A 254 12.48 -15.00 -0.71
N TYR A 255 12.95 -16.13 -0.19
CA TYR A 255 13.51 -16.21 1.16
C TYR A 255 14.82 -15.44 1.27
N SER A 256 15.32 -15.32 2.48
CA SER A 256 16.59 -14.65 2.78
C SER A 256 16.63 -13.18 2.38
N SER A 257 15.46 -12.53 2.23
CA SER A 257 15.39 -11.10 1.98
C SER A 257 16.13 -10.34 3.10
N PHE A 258 16.98 -9.40 2.68
CA PHE A 258 17.78 -8.57 3.57
C PHE A 258 18.60 -9.36 4.60
N GLY A 259 19.07 -10.58 4.22
CA GLY A 259 19.91 -11.43 5.06
C GLY A 259 19.18 -12.23 6.14
N SER A 260 17.86 -12.13 6.26
CA SER A 260 17.08 -12.90 7.22
C SER A 260 16.50 -14.17 6.60
N ALA A 261 16.95 -15.35 7.04
CA ALA A 261 16.61 -16.64 6.43
C ALA A 261 15.10 -16.94 6.33
N ARG A 262 14.27 -16.38 7.21
CA ARG A 262 12.81 -16.55 7.21
C ARG A 262 12.04 -15.41 6.54
N TYR A 263 12.72 -14.32 6.21
CA TYR A 263 12.06 -13.14 5.65
C TYR A 263 11.81 -13.38 4.17
N VAL A 264 10.53 -13.29 3.79
CA VAL A 264 10.08 -13.52 2.41
C VAL A 264 9.52 -12.23 1.86
N LEU A 265 10.16 -11.67 0.85
CA LEU A 265 9.70 -10.46 0.15
C LEU A 265 9.85 -10.63 -1.36
N THR A 266 9.38 -9.64 -2.10
CA THR A 266 9.64 -9.44 -3.53
C THR A 266 9.91 -7.98 -3.81
N ASP A 267 10.85 -7.70 -4.71
CA ASP A 267 11.10 -6.36 -5.27
C ASP A 267 10.45 -6.13 -6.64
N GLU A 268 9.68 -7.11 -7.13
CA GLU A 268 8.91 -7.05 -8.38
C GLU A 268 7.59 -6.28 -8.20
N ASN A 269 7.66 -5.07 -7.61
CA ASN A 269 6.49 -4.29 -7.23
C ASN A 269 5.50 -4.07 -8.39
N ARG A 270 5.99 -3.77 -9.62
CA ARG A 270 5.11 -3.52 -10.76
C ARG A 270 4.25 -4.73 -11.08
N ILE A 271 4.84 -5.92 -11.12
CA ILE A 271 4.16 -7.17 -11.42
C ILE A 271 3.08 -7.43 -10.36
N VAL A 272 3.45 -7.30 -9.09
CA VAL A 272 2.52 -7.45 -7.96
C VAL A 272 1.33 -6.49 -8.09
N ARG A 273 1.60 -5.20 -8.38
CA ARG A 273 0.54 -4.20 -8.54
C ARG A 273 -0.34 -4.45 -9.77
N ASP A 274 0.24 -4.88 -10.88
CA ASP A 274 -0.52 -5.17 -12.10
C ASP A 274 -1.50 -6.34 -11.88
N TYR A 275 -1.10 -7.39 -11.15
CA TYR A 275 -2.01 -8.49 -10.78
C TYR A 275 -3.05 -8.05 -9.75
N ALA A 276 -2.64 -7.33 -8.71
CA ALA A 276 -3.56 -6.86 -7.68
C ALA A 276 -4.64 -5.92 -8.24
N ALA A 277 -4.33 -5.09 -9.23
CA ALA A 277 -5.27 -4.17 -9.88
C ALA A 277 -6.42 -4.85 -10.62
N THR A 278 -6.44 -6.19 -10.72
CA THR A 278 -7.56 -6.94 -11.30
C THR A 278 -8.78 -7.03 -10.37
N VAL A 279 -8.60 -6.70 -9.10
CA VAL A 279 -9.65 -6.68 -8.07
C VAL A 279 -9.54 -5.39 -7.23
N PRO A 280 -10.61 -4.97 -6.56
CA PRO A 280 -10.51 -3.93 -5.54
C PRO A 280 -9.58 -4.37 -4.40
N TYR A 281 -8.72 -3.49 -3.88
CA TYR A 281 -7.92 -3.76 -2.70
C TYR A 281 -7.42 -2.52 -1.98
N ASP A 282 -7.49 -2.57 -0.66
CA ASP A 282 -6.80 -1.66 0.27
C ASP A 282 -5.49 -2.30 0.73
N PHE A 283 -5.54 -3.59 1.08
CA PHE A 283 -4.39 -4.37 1.56
C PHE A 283 -4.14 -5.58 0.67
N LEU A 284 -2.86 -5.96 0.59
CA LEU A 284 -2.38 -7.01 -0.30
C LEU A 284 -1.63 -8.07 0.49
N PHE A 285 -2.05 -9.34 0.32
CA PHE A 285 -1.36 -10.51 0.81
C PHE A 285 -0.86 -11.37 -0.35
N ILE A 286 0.33 -11.95 -0.18
CA ILE A 286 0.90 -12.92 -1.11
C ILE A 286 1.08 -14.23 -0.35
N ILE A 287 0.32 -15.26 -0.71
CA ILE A 287 0.50 -16.61 -0.20
C ILE A 287 1.54 -17.30 -1.08
N VAL A 288 2.66 -17.73 -0.47
CA VAL A 288 3.74 -18.40 -1.20
C VAL A 288 3.64 -19.91 -1.07
N ASN A 289 3.73 -20.63 -2.19
CA ASN A 289 3.59 -22.08 -2.25
C ASN A 289 4.80 -22.81 -1.66
N THR A 290 4.87 -22.87 -0.35
CA THR A 290 5.96 -23.53 0.38
C THR A 290 5.51 -23.98 1.76
N ASN A 291 6.10 -25.09 2.23
CA ASN A 291 5.91 -25.59 3.60
C ASN A 291 6.96 -25.05 4.57
N ARG A 292 7.93 -24.27 4.08
CA ARG A 292 8.96 -23.67 4.92
C ARG A 292 8.38 -22.46 5.64
N TYR A 293 8.56 -22.42 6.96
CA TYR A 293 8.19 -21.25 7.76
C TYR A 293 8.87 -19.98 7.25
N GLY A 294 8.09 -18.93 7.05
CA GLY A 294 8.56 -17.61 6.64
C GLY A 294 7.42 -16.70 6.23
N GLY A 295 7.74 -15.46 6.11
CA GLY A 295 6.85 -14.40 5.70
C GLY A 295 7.47 -13.04 5.98
N GLY A 296 6.76 -11.99 5.70
CA GLY A 296 7.17 -10.61 5.95
C GLY A 296 6.04 -9.64 5.64
N GLY A 297 6.23 -8.38 6.00
CA GLY A 297 5.24 -7.35 5.67
C GLY A 297 5.84 -5.97 5.72
N ILE A 298 5.42 -5.14 4.77
CA ILE A 298 5.78 -3.73 4.67
C ILE A 298 4.48 -2.93 4.74
N PHE A 299 4.38 -2.01 5.67
CA PHE A 299 3.16 -1.26 5.94
C PHE A 299 2.65 -0.52 4.70
N GLN A 300 1.39 -0.77 4.32
CA GLN A 300 0.72 -0.23 3.12
C GLN A 300 1.32 -0.68 1.78
N LEU A 301 2.24 -1.65 1.78
CA LEU A 301 2.79 -2.21 0.55
C LEU A 301 2.19 -3.60 0.27
N TYR A 302 2.60 -4.61 1.00
CA TYR A 302 2.06 -5.97 0.99
C TYR A 302 2.55 -6.76 2.21
N SER A 303 1.91 -7.92 2.44
CA SER A 303 2.39 -8.94 3.37
C SER A 303 2.52 -10.28 2.65
N THR A 304 3.49 -11.09 3.06
CA THR A 304 3.69 -12.46 2.55
C THR A 304 3.52 -13.47 3.66
N CYS A 305 3.00 -14.65 3.34
CA CYS A 305 2.91 -15.77 4.27
C CYS A 305 3.07 -17.10 3.53
N PHE A 306 3.59 -18.12 4.24
CA PHE A 306 3.68 -19.48 3.74
C PHE A 306 2.36 -20.25 3.92
N THR A 307 2.19 -21.39 3.23
CA THR A 307 0.89 -22.08 3.11
C THR A 307 0.51 -22.96 4.28
N VAL A 308 1.44 -23.34 5.15
CA VAL A 308 1.20 -24.30 6.21
C VAL A 308 1.44 -23.67 7.58
N GLY A 309 0.41 -23.06 8.13
CA GLY A 309 0.40 -22.66 9.52
C GLY A 309 -0.74 -23.35 10.24
N GLU A 310 -0.46 -24.34 11.09
CA GLU A 310 -1.47 -24.93 11.99
C GLU A 310 -1.81 -24.00 13.16
N THR A 311 -1.07 -22.91 13.34
CA THR A 311 -1.29 -21.93 14.42
C THR A 311 -1.53 -20.53 13.89
N PRO A 312 -2.50 -19.79 14.44
CA PRO A 312 -2.79 -18.40 14.04
C PRO A 312 -1.58 -17.46 14.11
N ALA A 313 -0.66 -17.71 15.05
CA ALA A 313 0.54 -16.90 15.25
C ALA A 313 1.54 -16.92 14.08
N THR A 314 1.48 -17.92 13.21
CA THR A 314 2.43 -18.06 12.09
C THR A 314 1.97 -17.38 10.80
N ALA A 315 0.69 -16.99 10.72
CA ALA A 315 0.13 -16.28 9.55
C ALA A 315 0.28 -14.75 9.62
N TRP A 316 0.75 -14.21 10.75
CA TRP A 316 0.70 -12.77 11.06
C TRP A 316 2.03 -12.11 11.38
N GLN A 317 3.14 -12.75 11.11
CA GLN A 317 4.45 -12.14 11.37
C GLN A 317 5.02 -11.38 10.19
#